data_405568cc0bdeeb950cdf5d980f3b54b2
#
_entry.id   405568cc0bdeeb950cdf5d980f3b54b2
#
_cell.length_a   1.000
_cell.length_b   1.000
_cell.length_c   1.000
_cell.angle_alpha   90.00
_cell.angle_beta   90.00
_cell.angle_gamma   90.00
#
_symmetry.space_group_name_H-M   'P 1'
#
loop_
_entity.id
_entity.type
_entity.pdbx_description
1 polymer ?
#
loop_
_entity_poly.entity_id
_entity_poly.type
_entity_poly.pdbx_seq_one_letter_code
_entity_poly.pdbx_strand_id
1 'polypeptide(L)'
;MSALERKTLPFSSGEPGEHHYCQWLPEHPVAWLHIMHGMSEHGARYAEFAEFLNQQGILVTAGDHRGHGQAGKAMGSSYHLADADGWEQMIDDQWQLINHIEARLDLPLILMGHSMGSFMATRFCQKYATQIPDAFNHKLCGLILSGSSYDTPKFFESISYFARFERWRVGPRKPSSVLEKLSFSSFNNAFKPNRTVSDWLSRDEKIVDDYVDDYYCGGPLSTQSWCDFLAGMAHLSSPSAMATIDKALPIYLISGALDPVSKQGEGVEKLKAALLQAGIKRVDMRLYEEARHEILNETNRSEVFKDLLYWLAALKSEL
;
A
#
# COMPACT_ATOMS: atom_id res chain seq x y z
N MET A 1 -0.60 -10.24 25.24
CA MET A 1 -0.55 -9.19 24.20
C MET A 1 0.82 -9.23 23.61
N SER A 2 0.97 -9.53 22.32
CA SER A 2 2.27 -9.43 21.66
C SER A 2 2.62 -7.94 21.56
N ALA A 3 3.81 -7.60 22.06
CA ALA A 3 4.32 -6.24 21.95
C ALA A 3 4.73 -5.96 20.50
N LEU A 4 4.50 -4.74 20.04
CA LEU A 4 5.10 -4.24 18.80
C LEU A 4 6.62 -4.37 18.89
N GLU A 5 7.22 -5.14 17.99
CA GLU A 5 8.67 -5.17 17.81
C GLU A 5 9.05 -4.33 16.59
N ARG A 6 9.99 -3.41 16.76
CA ARG A 6 10.62 -2.67 15.65
C ARG A 6 11.92 -3.33 15.29
N LYS A 7 12.10 -3.61 14.00
CA LYS A 7 13.28 -4.32 13.48
C LYS A 7 13.90 -3.57 12.31
N THR A 8 15.17 -3.83 12.06
CA THR A 8 15.92 -3.27 10.94
C THR A 8 16.62 -4.35 10.14
N LEU A 9 16.84 -4.08 8.85
CA LEU A 9 17.58 -4.92 7.93
C LEU A 9 18.31 -4.01 6.93
N PRO A 10 19.64 -4.12 6.75
CA PRO A 10 20.35 -3.34 5.74
C PRO A 10 19.78 -3.56 4.33
N PHE A 11 19.76 -2.51 3.49
CA PHE A 11 19.44 -2.66 2.08
C PHE A 11 20.51 -3.51 1.37
N SER A 12 20.10 -4.45 0.54
CA SER A 12 21.03 -5.31 -0.20
C SER A 12 21.65 -4.60 -1.41
N SER A 13 21.14 -3.44 -1.81
CA SER A 13 21.67 -2.61 -2.90
C SER A 13 23.03 -1.97 -2.61
N GLY A 14 23.49 -2.01 -1.35
CA GLY A 14 24.67 -1.28 -0.92
C GLY A 14 24.47 0.25 -0.80
N GLU A 15 23.26 0.72 -1.02
CA GLU A 15 22.89 2.11 -0.75
C GLU A 15 22.85 2.39 0.75
N PRO A 16 23.13 3.64 1.16
CA PRO A 16 23.02 4.02 2.57
C PRO A 16 21.56 3.93 3.03
N GLY A 17 21.35 3.29 4.18
CA GLY A 17 20.04 3.12 4.80
C GLY A 17 19.72 1.66 5.12
N GLU A 18 18.58 1.46 5.72
CA GLU A 18 18.11 0.14 6.13
C GLU A 18 16.57 0.08 6.08
N HIS A 19 16.04 -1.11 5.86
CA HIS A 19 14.63 -1.37 6.09
C HIS A 19 14.33 -1.20 7.58
N HIS A 20 13.26 -0.48 7.86
CA HIS A 20 12.62 -0.45 9.17
C HIS A 20 11.27 -1.14 9.05
N TYR A 21 10.96 -2.07 9.93
CA TYR A 21 9.66 -2.73 9.92
C TYR A 21 9.13 -3.01 11.31
N CYS A 22 7.83 -3.02 11.41
CA CYS A 22 7.06 -3.41 12.58
C CYS A 22 6.68 -4.88 12.44
N GLN A 23 6.73 -5.62 13.55
CA GLN A 23 6.30 -7.00 13.62
C GLN A 23 5.42 -7.20 14.86
N TRP A 24 4.28 -7.85 14.68
CA TRP A 24 3.38 -8.31 15.74
C TRP A 24 3.29 -9.82 15.64
N LEU A 25 4.07 -10.51 16.48
CA LEU A 25 4.24 -11.96 16.45
C LEU A 25 3.34 -12.61 17.51
N PRO A 26 2.35 -13.44 17.14
CA PRO A 26 1.57 -14.22 18.09
C PRO A 26 2.39 -15.41 18.63
N GLU A 27 1.94 -15.99 19.74
CA GLU A 27 2.60 -17.16 20.35
C GLU A 27 2.63 -18.37 19.40
N HIS A 28 1.54 -18.59 18.67
CA HIS A 28 1.40 -19.67 17.70
C HIS A 28 0.91 -19.14 16.35
N PRO A 29 1.80 -18.64 15.48
CA PRO A 29 1.41 -18.10 14.19
C PRO A 29 0.92 -19.19 13.24
N VAL A 30 -0.21 -18.96 12.57
CA VAL A 30 -0.81 -19.90 11.60
C VAL A 30 -0.84 -19.33 10.17
N ALA A 31 -0.66 -18.03 10.03
CA ALA A 31 -0.55 -17.32 8.75
C ALA A 31 0.22 -16.01 8.96
N TRP A 32 0.67 -15.42 7.88
CA TRP A 32 1.40 -14.15 7.87
C TRP A 32 0.74 -13.15 6.93
N LEU A 33 0.35 -11.99 7.47
CA LEU A 33 -0.07 -10.84 6.70
C LEU A 33 1.06 -9.81 6.62
N HIS A 34 1.53 -9.49 5.41
CA HIS A 34 2.49 -8.41 5.20
C HIS A 34 1.77 -7.19 4.62
N ILE A 35 1.93 -6.03 5.28
CA ILE A 35 1.25 -4.78 4.92
C ILE A 35 2.22 -3.82 4.26
N MET A 36 1.84 -3.33 3.07
CA MET A 36 2.48 -2.23 2.35
C MET A 36 1.63 -0.97 2.57
N HIS A 37 2.18 0.01 3.27
CA HIS A 37 1.46 1.23 3.66
C HIS A 37 1.28 2.22 2.50
N GLY A 38 0.46 3.25 2.71
CA GLY A 38 0.17 4.29 1.73
C GLY A 38 1.28 5.35 1.60
N MET A 39 1.04 6.30 0.70
CA MET A 39 1.92 7.44 0.51
C MET A 39 1.87 8.36 1.73
N SER A 40 3.04 8.84 2.15
CA SER A 40 3.18 9.81 3.25
C SER A 40 2.62 9.32 4.59
N GLU A 41 2.82 8.04 4.86
CA GLU A 41 2.56 7.40 6.15
C GLU A 41 3.65 6.36 6.47
N HIS A 42 3.44 5.48 7.44
CA HIS A 42 4.40 4.45 7.85
C HIS A 42 3.73 3.21 8.47
N GLY A 43 4.48 2.11 8.57
CA GLY A 43 3.97 0.80 8.97
C GLY A 43 3.39 0.72 10.39
N ALA A 44 3.83 1.56 11.35
CA ALA A 44 3.33 1.50 12.71
C ALA A 44 1.87 1.96 12.88
N ARG A 45 1.29 2.66 11.90
CA ARG A 45 -0.11 3.08 11.91
C ARG A 45 -1.12 1.92 11.82
N TYR A 46 -0.64 0.74 11.49
CA TYR A 46 -1.47 -0.47 11.39
C TYR A 46 -1.56 -1.26 12.70
N ALA A 47 -1.09 -0.70 13.83
CA ALA A 47 -0.99 -1.39 15.10
C ALA A 47 -2.33 -1.97 15.59
N GLU A 48 -3.41 -1.18 15.58
CA GLU A 48 -4.74 -1.63 16.06
C GLU A 48 -5.24 -2.84 15.26
N PHE A 49 -5.12 -2.80 13.94
CA PHE A 49 -5.49 -3.90 13.07
C PHE A 49 -4.58 -5.12 13.25
N ALA A 50 -3.28 -4.90 13.38
CA ALA A 50 -2.30 -5.95 13.60
C ALA A 50 -2.52 -6.67 14.93
N GLU A 51 -2.81 -5.94 16.00
CA GLU A 51 -3.13 -6.51 17.31
C GLU A 51 -4.42 -7.34 17.28
N PHE A 52 -5.45 -6.88 16.56
CA PHE A 52 -6.68 -7.64 16.35
C PHE A 52 -6.40 -8.97 15.63
N LEU A 53 -5.65 -8.96 14.55
CA LEU A 53 -5.28 -10.18 13.81
C LEU A 53 -4.36 -11.10 14.61
N ASN A 54 -3.48 -10.52 15.41
CA ASN A 54 -2.55 -11.27 16.24
C ASN A 54 -3.27 -12.14 17.29
N GLN A 55 -4.39 -11.65 17.84
CA GLN A 55 -5.25 -12.42 18.73
C GLN A 55 -5.87 -13.66 18.04
N GLN A 56 -5.87 -13.68 16.70
CA GLN A 56 -6.36 -14.79 15.88
C GLN A 56 -5.22 -15.69 15.36
N GLY A 57 -4.01 -15.52 15.89
CA GLY A 57 -2.84 -16.28 15.46
C GLY A 57 -2.25 -15.85 14.12
N ILE A 58 -2.57 -14.65 13.62
CA ILE A 58 -1.99 -14.15 12.38
C ILE A 58 -0.80 -13.24 12.73
N LEU A 59 0.39 -13.61 12.26
CA LEU A 59 1.56 -12.74 12.26
C LEU A 59 1.28 -11.56 11.34
N VAL A 60 1.55 -10.34 11.81
CA VAL A 60 1.50 -9.14 10.96
C VAL A 60 2.88 -8.48 10.91
N THR A 61 3.26 -8.06 9.71
CA THR A 61 4.44 -7.23 9.50
C THR A 61 4.10 -6.04 8.60
N ALA A 62 4.73 -4.90 8.86
CA ALA A 62 4.57 -3.69 8.04
C ALA A 62 5.92 -2.98 7.95
N GLY A 63 6.47 -2.91 6.74
CA GLY A 63 7.74 -2.22 6.48
C GLY A 63 7.54 -0.76 6.13
N ASP A 64 8.40 0.13 6.64
CA ASP A 64 8.47 1.50 6.14
C ASP A 64 9.10 1.50 4.74
N HIS A 65 8.42 2.09 3.77
CA HIS A 65 8.96 2.18 2.41
C HIS A 65 10.13 3.16 2.35
N ARG A 66 11.04 2.99 1.39
CA ARG A 66 12.10 3.99 1.17
C ARG A 66 11.50 5.38 1.02
N GLY A 67 12.17 6.38 1.60
CA GLY A 67 11.65 7.74 1.66
C GLY A 67 10.50 7.96 2.65
N HIS A 68 10.03 6.94 3.37
CA HIS A 68 8.93 7.04 4.33
C HIS A 68 9.34 6.58 5.72
N GLY A 69 8.64 7.06 6.75
CA GLY A 69 8.81 6.62 8.12
C GLY A 69 10.25 6.69 8.62
N GLN A 70 10.66 5.69 9.38
CA GLN A 70 12.02 5.56 9.89
C GLN A 70 13.05 5.25 8.78
N ALA A 71 12.64 4.51 7.73
CA ALA A 71 13.51 4.22 6.60
C ALA A 71 13.90 5.52 5.86
N GLY A 72 12.95 6.41 5.57
CA GLY A 72 13.23 7.71 4.96
C GLY A 72 14.13 8.59 5.80
N LYS A 73 13.95 8.56 7.14
CA LYS A 73 14.83 9.28 8.06
C LYS A 73 16.25 8.68 8.06
N ALA A 74 16.40 7.37 8.10
CA ALA A 74 17.69 6.69 8.08
C ALA A 74 18.45 6.94 6.78
N MET A 75 17.74 7.07 5.65
CA MET A 75 18.30 7.45 4.35
C MET A 75 18.69 8.95 4.28
N GLY A 76 18.24 9.78 5.23
CA GLY A 76 18.41 11.25 5.17
C GLY A 76 17.59 11.89 4.04
N SER A 77 16.54 11.22 3.54
CA SER A 77 15.76 11.65 2.37
C SER A 77 14.27 11.35 2.54
N SER A 78 13.63 11.97 3.54
CA SER A 78 12.18 11.84 3.70
C SER A 78 11.44 12.31 2.45
N TYR A 79 10.45 11.51 2.01
CA TYR A 79 9.58 11.75 0.85
C TYR A 79 10.31 11.83 -0.51
N HIS A 80 11.56 11.34 -0.57
CA HIS A 80 12.29 11.14 -1.79
C HIS A 80 12.70 9.67 -1.90
N LEU A 81 12.16 8.97 -2.91
CA LEU A 81 12.31 7.51 -3.02
C LEU A 81 13.72 7.12 -3.47
N ALA A 82 14.19 7.73 -4.56
CA ALA A 82 15.52 7.58 -5.14
C ALA A 82 15.76 8.66 -6.20
N ASP A 83 17.01 8.80 -6.65
CA ASP A 83 17.37 9.71 -7.75
C ASP A 83 16.91 9.18 -9.12
N ALA A 84 16.65 7.87 -9.24
CA ALA A 84 16.09 7.20 -10.42
C ALA A 84 15.40 5.90 -10.01
N ASP A 85 14.39 5.51 -10.76
CA ASP A 85 13.67 4.22 -10.64
C ASP A 85 13.13 3.92 -9.22
N GLY A 86 12.84 4.95 -8.43
CA GLY A 86 12.45 4.82 -7.02
C GLY A 86 11.21 3.95 -6.80
N TRP A 87 10.29 3.91 -7.77
CA TRP A 87 9.13 3.03 -7.72
C TRP A 87 9.54 1.56 -7.75
N GLU A 88 10.34 1.14 -8.73
CA GLU A 88 10.77 -0.26 -8.85
C GLU A 88 11.67 -0.67 -7.67
N GLN A 89 12.51 0.25 -7.19
CA GLN A 89 13.33 0.01 -6.01
C GLN A 89 12.47 -0.22 -4.75
N MET A 90 11.35 0.51 -4.56
CA MET A 90 10.42 0.22 -3.45
C MET A 90 9.85 -1.21 -3.53
N ILE A 91 9.54 -1.69 -4.72
CA ILE A 91 9.04 -3.06 -4.93
C ILE A 91 10.13 -4.08 -4.58
N ASP A 92 11.37 -3.83 -5.01
CA ASP A 92 12.52 -4.71 -4.74
C ASP A 92 12.88 -4.73 -3.25
N ASP A 93 12.75 -3.60 -2.56
CA ASP A 93 12.91 -3.51 -1.11
C ASP A 93 11.89 -4.40 -0.38
N GLN A 94 10.62 -4.38 -0.80
CA GLN A 94 9.61 -5.25 -0.20
C GLN A 94 9.91 -6.73 -0.48
N TRP A 95 10.41 -7.04 -1.67
CA TRP A 95 10.89 -8.39 -1.98
C TRP A 95 12.00 -8.86 -1.04
N GLN A 96 13.01 -8.02 -0.81
CA GLN A 96 14.12 -8.32 0.11
C GLN A 96 13.63 -8.53 1.54
N LEU A 97 12.75 -7.62 2.02
CA LEU A 97 12.20 -7.69 3.36
C LEU A 97 11.37 -8.96 3.56
N ILE A 98 10.47 -9.27 2.62
CA ILE A 98 9.61 -10.46 2.67
C ILE A 98 10.47 -11.73 2.67
N ASN A 99 11.48 -11.85 1.80
CA ASN A 99 12.39 -13.00 1.78
C ASN A 99 13.17 -13.15 3.07
N HIS A 100 13.63 -12.04 3.66
CA HIS A 100 14.35 -12.08 4.93
C HIS A 100 13.48 -12.61 6.08
N ILE A 101 12.22 -12.18 6.12
CA ILE A 101 11.26 -12.63 7.13
C ILE A 101 10.87 -14.09 6.86
N GLU A 102 10.56 -14.42 5.61
CA GLU A 102 10.13 -15.75 5.17
C GLU A 102 11.17 -16.83 5.43
N ALA A 103 12.44 -16.53 5.25
CA ALA A 103 13.53 -17.47 5.54
C ALA A 103 13.54 -17.98 7.00
N ARG A 104 12.79 -17.33 7.90
CA ARG A 104 12.65 -17.70 9.32
C ARG A 104 11.29 -18.30 9.66
N LEU A 105 10.34 -18.24 8.74
CA LEU A 105 8.93 -18.56 8.99
C LEU A 105 8.40 -19.39 7.82
N ASP A 106 7.89 -20.57 8.09
CA ASP A 106 7.21 -21.40 7.10
C ASP A 106 5.68 -21.23 7.23
N LEU A 107 5.17 -20.06 6.81
CA LEU A 107 3.77 -19.66 6.97
C LEU A 107 3.15 -19.24 5.62
N PRO A 108 1.84 -19.53 5.41
CA PRO A 108 1.10 -18.95 4.30
C PRO A 108 1.15 -17.43 4.33
N LEU A 109 1.59 -16.79 3.24
CA LEU A 109 1.70 -15.34 3.11
C LEU A 109 0.44 -14.75 2.46
N ILE A 110 -0.07 -13.71 3.04
CA ILE A 110 -1.05 -12.81 2.45
C ILE A 110 -0.41 -11.43 2.31
N LEU A 111 -0.53 -10.80 1.15
CA LEU A 111 -0.15 -9.40 0.97
C LEU A 111 -1.35 -8.49 1.15
N MET A 112 -1.15 -7.39 1.83
CA MET A 112 -2.10 -6.30 1.90
C MET A 112 -1.42 -4.99 1.53
N GLY A 113 -2.02 -4.24 0.61
CA GLY A 113 -1.59 -2.89 0.30
C GLY A 113 -2.70 -1.88 0.54
N HIS A 114 -2.35 -0.72 1.10
CA HIS A 114 -3.26 0.42 1.24
C HIS A 114 -2.82 1.58 0.36
N SER A 115 -3.75 2.18 -0.39
CA SER A 115 -3.47 3.35 -1.23
C SER A 115 -2.27 3.10 -2.16
N MET A 116 -1.19 3.89 -2.10
CA MET A 116 0.06 3.62 -2.82
C MET A 116 0.55 2.19 -2.60
N GLY A 117 0.47 1.68 -1.38
CA GLY A 117 0.84 0.30 -1.07
C GLY A 117 0.00 -0.74 -1.80
N SER A 118 -1.25 -0.44 -2.17
CA SER A 118 -2.09 -1.34 -2.98
C SER A 118 -1.56 -1.48 -4.41
N PHE A 119 -1.06 -0.40 -4.97
CA PHE A 119 -0.38 -0.41 -6.27
C PHE A 119 0.96 -1.13 -6.19
N MET A 120 1.71 -0.93 -5.08
CA MET A 120 2.95 -1.66 -4.82
C MET A 120 2.70 -3.17 -4.72
N ALA A 121 1.70 -3.61 -3.95
CA ALA A 121 1.36 -5.01 -3.79
C ALA A 121 0.92 -5.64 -5.13
N THR A 122 0.17 -4.91 -5.95
CA THR A 122 -0.17 -5.34 -7.31
C THR A 122 1.08 -5.48 -8.19
N ARG A 123 1.98 -4.48 -8.18
CA ARG A 123 3.24 -4.52 -8.94
C ARG A 123 4.16 -5.63 -8.44
N PHE A 124 4.20 -5.87 -7.15
CA PHE A 124 4.92 -6.99 -6.55
C PHE A 124 4.45 -8.33 -7.14
N CYS A 125 3.14 -8.57 -7.18
CA CYS A 125 2.58 -9.77 -7.79
C CYS A 125 2.90 -9.87 -9.28
N GLN A 126 2.87 -8.76 -10.03
CA GLN A 126 3.23 -8.72 -11.44
C GLN A 126 4.71 -9.06 -11.69
N LYS A 127 5.61 -8.52 -10.85
CA LYS A 127 7.06 -8.63 -11.03
C LYS A 127 7.59 -9.99 -10.62
N TYR A 128 7.09 -10.51 -9.51
CA TYR A 128 7.65 -11.69 -8.87
C TYR A 128 6.85 -12.97 -9.09
N ALA A 129 5.64 -12.90 -9.68
CA ALA A 129 4.84 -14.10 -9.98
C ALA A 129 5.54 -15.14 -10.86
N THR A 130 6.45 -14.69 -11.76
CA THR A 130 7.19 -15.57 -12.68
C THR A 130 8.63 -15.85 -12.23
N GLN A 131 9.16 -15.11 -11.26
CA GLN A 131 10.55 -15.25 -10.80
C GLN A 131 10.71 -16.21 -9.63
N ILE A 132 9.59 -16.67 -9.07
CA ILE A 132 9.58 -17.54 -7.89
C ILE A 132 8.71 -18.76 -8.19
N PRO A 133 9.23 -19.70 -9.01
CA PRO A 133 8.41 -20.84 -9.42
C PRO A 133 7.99 -21.75 -8.27
N ASP A 134 8.82 -21.92 -7.24
CA ASP A 134 8.58 -22.94 -6.21
C ASP A 134 8.53 -22.42 -4.77
N ALA A 135 9.19 -21.31 -4.44
CA ALA A 135 9.26 -20.84 -3.05
C ALA A 135 8.02 -20.04 -2.62
N PHE A 136 7.44 -19.23 -3.50
CA PHE A 136 6.29 -18.36 -3.19
C PHE A 136 4.95 -18.85 -3.75
N ASN A 137 4.93 -19.59 -4.87
CA ASN A 137 3.68 -20.05 -5.49
C ASN A 137 2.81 -20.90 -4.58
N HIS A 138 3.42 -21.57 -3.60
CA HIS A 138 2.67 -22.32 -2.57
C HIS A 138 2.41 -21.51 -1.30
N LYS A 139 3.00 -20.31 -1.15
CA LYS A 139 2.95 -19.53 0.09
C LYS A 139 2.19 -18.21 -0.04
N LEU A 140 2.09 -17.60 -1.25
CA LEU A 140 1.24 -16.42 -1.46
C LEU A 140 -0.20 -16.86 -1.69
N CYS A 141 -1.02 -16.73 -0.64
CA CYS A 141 -2.37 -17.28 -0.59
C CYS A 141 -3.46 -16.26 -0.88
N GLY A 142 -3.14 -14.96 -0.87
CA GLY A 142 -4.12 -13.92 -1.11
C GLY A 142 -3.53 -12.53 -1.23
N LEU A 143 -4.27 -11.64 -1.89
CA LEU A 143 -3.93 -10.24 -2.07
C LEU A 143 -5.11 -9.35 -1.64
N ILE A 144 -4.88 -8.42 -0.71
CA ILE A 144 -5.87 -7.45 -0.25
C ILE A 144 -5.44 -6.07 -0.73
N LEU A 145 -6.33 -5.38 -1.45
CA LEU A 145 -6.10 -4.04 -1.98
C LEU A 145 -7.11 -3.08 -1.36
N SER A 146 -6.63 -2.23 -0.44
CA SER A 146 -7.40 -1.25 0.30
C SER A 146 -7.21 0.15 -0.27
N GLY A 147 -8.31 0.89 -0.50
CA GLY A 147 -8.25 2.26 -1.02
C GLY A 147 -7.55 2.36 -2.38
N SER A 148 -7.70 1.33 -3.22
CA SER A 148 -7.09 1.22 -4.53
C SER A 148 -7.96 1.84 -5.63
N SER A 149 -7.39 2.02 -6.81
CA SER A 149 -8.08 2.58 -7.97
C SER A 149 -7.47 2.05 -9.27
N TYR A 150 -8.16 2.28 -10.39
CA TYR A 150 -7.65 1.94 -11.72
C TYR A 150 -7.98 3.04 -12.72
N ASP A 151 -6.94 3.42 -13.47
CA ASP A 151 -7.05 4.22 -14.67
C ASP A 151 -6.16 3.64 -15.78
N THR A 152 -6.37 4.09 -17.02
CA THR A 152 -5.62 3.57 -18.17
C THR A 152 -4.16 4.04 -18.15
N PRO A 153 -3.22 3.27 -18.77
CA PRO A 153 -1.82 3.71 -18.93
C PRO A 153 -1.71 5.12 -19.53
N LYS A 154 -2.51 5.42 -20.56
CA LYS A 154 -2.52 6.75 -21.22
C LYS A 154 -2.88 7.90 -20.27
N PHE A 155 -3.76 7.65 -19.32
CA PHE A 155 -4.11 8.64 -18.29
C PHE A 155 -2.87 8.98 -17.45
N PHE A 156 -2.17 7.97 -16.90
CA PHE A 156 -0.97 8.19 -16.10
C PHE A 156 0.19 8.78 -16.91
N GLU A 157 0.39 8.36 -18.16
CA GLU A 157 1.35 8.94 -19.08
C GLU A 157 1.10 10.45 -19.27
N SER A 158 -0.16 10.85 -19.48
CA SER A 158 -0.51 12.27 -19.67
C SER A 158 -0.18 13.12 -18.44
N ILE A 159 -0.44 12.62 -17.23
CA ILE A 159 -0.09 13.33 -15.99
C ILE A 159 1.43 13.33 -15.78
N SER A 160 2.14 12.28 -16.21
CA SER A 160 3.59 12.19 -16.05
C SER A 160 4.34 13.30 -16.80
N TYR A 161 3.83 13.78 -17.93
CA TYR A 161 4.43 14.93 -18.63
C TYR A 161 4.41 16.19 -17.77
N PHE A 162 3.33 16.42 -17.04
CA PHE A 162 3.23 17.53 -16.12
C PHE A 162 4.18 17.38 -14.92
N ALA A 163 4.28 16.18 -14.34
CA ALA A 163 5.23 15.93 -13.26
C ALA A 163 6.69 16.11 -13.70
N ARG A 164 7.04 15.70 -14.93
CA ARG A 164 8.37 15.93 -15.53
C ARG A 164 8.66 17.42 -15.75
N PHE A 165 7.66 18.21 -16.15
CA PHE A 165 7.78 19.65 -16.26
C PHE A 165 8.05 20.29 -14.88
N GLU A 166 7.30 19.92 -13.86
CA GLU A 166 7.53 20.37 -12.48
C GLU A 166 8.91 19.97 -11.95
N ARG A 167 9.35 18.74 -12.24
CA ARG A 167 10.69 18.28 -11.89
C ARG A 167 11.79 19.15 -12.55
N TRP A 168 11.63 19.50 -13.83
CA TRP A 168 12.53 20.42 -14.52
C TRP A 168 12.51 21.81 -13.89
N ARG A 169 11.33 22.32 -13.53
CA ARG A 169 11.13 23.68 -12.98
C ARG A 169 11.68 23.84 -11.57
N VAL A 170 11.44 22.88 -10.66
CA VAL A 170 11.78 23.03 -9.23
C VAL A 170 12.97 22.18 -8.78
N GLY A 171 13.38 21.20 -9.58
CA GLY A 171 14.45 20.26 -9.29
C GLY A 171 13.96 18.91 -8.73
N PRO A 172 14.73 17.82 -8.96
CA PRO A 172 14.26 16.43 -8.73
C PRO A 172 13.99 16.10 -7.25
N ARG A 173 14.77 16.65 -6.33
CA ARG A 173 14.67 16.35 -4.90
C ARG A 173 13.74 17.28 -4.12
N LYS A 174 13.11 18.23 -4.80
CA LYS A 174 12.21 19.20 -4.17
C LYS A 174 10.74 18.83 -4.38
N PRO A 175 9.87 19.13 -3.40
CA PRO A 175 8.43 18.99 -3.60
C PRO A 175 7.89 20.08 -4.54
N SER A 176 6.74 19.81 -5.16
CA SER A 176 5.98 20.78 -5.94
C SER A 176 4.64 21.07 -5.29
N SER A 177 4.41 22.33 -4.90
CA SER A 177 3.11 22.74 -4.35
C SER A 177 1.96 22.60 -5.36
N VAL A 178 2.27 22.53 -6.65
CA VAL A 178 1.26 22.32 -7.70
C VAL A 178 0.84 20.86 -7.73
N LEU A 179 1.80 19.92 -7.69
CA LEU A 179 1.50 18.48 -7.60
C LEU A 179 0.70 18.16 -6.33
N GLU A 180 1.08 18.74 -5.18
CA GLU A 180 0.35 18.60 -3.92
C GLU A 180 -1.10 19.11 -4.02
N LYS A 181 -1.32 20.26 -4.65
CA LYS A 181 -2.67 20.80 -4.84
C LYS A 181 -3.54 19.93 -5.76
N LEU A 182 -2.96 19.33 -6.78
CA LEU A 182 -3.67 18.49 -7.74
C LEU A 182 -3.95 17.09 -7.19
N SER A 183 -3.24 16.66 -6.15
CA SER A 183 -3.42 15.38 -5.45
C SER A 183 -4.16 15.56 -4.12
N PHE A 184 -3.47 15.55 -3.00
CA PHE A 184 -4.04 15.49 -1.65
C PHE A 184 -4.99 16.65 -1.32
N SER A 185 -4.65 17.88 -1.73
CA SER A 185 -5.54 19.02 -1.46
C SER A 185 -6.87 18.91 -2.22
N SER A 186 -6.87 18.29 -3.40
CA SER A 186 -8.10 18.07 -4.18
C SER A 186 -9.03 17.04 -3.52
N PHE A 187 -8.45 15.98 -2.92
CA PHE A 187 -9.21 14.95 -2.21
C PHE A 187 -10.02 15.54 -1.05
N ASN A 188 -9.41 16.45 -0.31
CA ASN A 188 -10.05 17.08 0.84
C ASN A 188 -11.22 18.01 0.48
N ASN A 189 -11.28 18.50 -0.77
CA ASN A 189 -12.36 19.39 -1.22
C ASN A 189 -13.75 18.74 -1.19
N ALA A 190 -13.83 17.41 -1.29
CA ALA A 190 -15.09 16.66 -1.23
C ALA A 190 -15.75 16.71 0.16
N PHE A 191 -15.00 17.09 1.21
CA PHE A 191 -15.43 17.05 2.61
C PHE A 191 -15.56 18.42 3.26
N LYS A 192 -15.77 19.48 2.45
CA LYS A 192 -15.97 20.84 2.98
C LYS A 192 -17.30 20.96 3.76
N PRO A 193 -17.32 21.74 4.89
CA PRO A 193 -16.20 22.50 5.45
C PRO A 193 -15.16 21.58 6.11
N ASN A 194 -13.88 21.81 5.78
CA ASN A 194 -12.79 21.00 6.31
C ASN A 194 -12.39 21.47 7.73
N ARG A 195 -12.13 20.54 8.62
CA ARG A 195 -11.54 20.75 9.95
C ARG A 195 -10.01 20.81 9.86
N THR A 196 -9.43 19.90 9.06
CA THR A 196 -7.99 19.77 8.82
C THR A 196 -7.69 19.68 7.32
N VAL A 197 -6.41 19.52 6.97
CA VAL A 197 -5.96 19.27 5.59
C VAL A 197 -6.11 17.79 5.17
N SER A 198 -6.49 16.92 6.10
CA SER A 198 -6.49 15.46 5.94
C SER A 198 -7.84 14.81 6.26
N ASP A 199 -8.94 15.56 6.32
CA ASP A 199 -10.27 15.02 6.65
C ASP A 199 -10.75 13.94 5.65
N TRP A 200 -10.20 13.92 4.46
CA TRP A 200 -10.48 12.90 3.45
C TRP A 200 -10.02 11.49 3.82
N LEU A 201 -9.16 11.35 4.85
CA LEU A 201 -8.63 10.06 5.30
C LEU A 201 -9.67 9.24 6.06
N SER A 202 -10.35 9.86 7.02
CA SER A 202 -11.29 9.16 7.91
C SER A 202 -12.35 10.11 8.49
N ARG A 203 -13.48 9.53 8.92
CA ARG A 203 -14.48 10.23 9.74
C ARG A 203 -14.09 10.30 11.23
N ASP A 204 -13.15 9.46 11.68
CA ASP A 204 -12.64 9.49 13.05
C ASP A 204 -11.67 10.65 13.20
N GLU A 205 -12.15 11.72 13.86
CA GLU A 205 -11.38 12.96 14.04
C GLU A 205 -10.07 12.75 14.78
N LYS A 206 -10.07 11.83 15.77
CA LYS A 206 -8.84 11.52 16.51
C LYS A 206 -7.77 10.89 15.61
N ILE A 207 -8.16 9.99 14.74
CA ILE A 207 -7.24 9.36 13.76
C ILE A 207 -6.67 10.41 12.80
N VAL A 208 -7.51 11.35 12.36
CA VAL A 208 -7.05 12.45 11.48
C VAL A 208 -6.08 13.37 12.23
N ASP A 209 -6.36 13.69 13.50
CA ASP A 209 -5.47 14.52 14.32
C ASP A 209 -4.13 13.80 14.58
N ASP A 210 -4.17 12.51 14.94
CA ASP A 210 -2.97 11.69 15.13
C ASP A 210 -2.10 11.66 13.84
N TYR A 211 -2.73 11.61 12.64
CA TYR A 211 -2.01 11.68 11.37
C TYR A 211 -1.38 13.06 11.11
N VAL A 212 -2.10 14.13 11.39
CA VAL A 212 -1.62 15.51 11.19
C VAL A 212 -0.47 15.85 12.13
N ASP A 213 -0.50 15.32 13.36
CA ASP A 213 0.51 15.55 14.38
C ASP A 213 1.72 14.62 14.25
N ASP A 214 1.62 13.54 13.46
CA ASP A 214 2.72 12.60 13.26
C ASP A 214 3.78 13.16 12.33
N TYR A 215 5.02 13.28 12.84
CA TYR A 215 6.18 13.76 12.08
C TYR A 215 6.45 12.99 10.78
N TYR A 216 6.09 11.71 10.74
CA TYR A 216 6.33 10.82 9.60
C TYR A 216 5.18 10.76 8.61
N CYS A 217 4.11 11.53 8.85
CA CYS A 217 2.91 11.57 8.01
C CYS A 217 2.75 12.89 7.27
N GLY A 218 2.02 12.86 6.17
CA GLY A 218 1.54 14.06 5.47
C GLY A 218 2.59 14.87 4.72
N GLY A 219 3.84 14.45 4.66
CA GLY A 219 4.88 15.19 3.97
C GLY A 219 4.81 15.05 2.43
N PRO A 220 5.22 16.10 1.69
CA PRO A 220 5.10 16.14 0.25
C PRO A 220 6.22 15.35 -0.45
N LEU A 221 5.87 14.52 -1.43
CA LEU A 221 6.83 13.79 -2.24
C LEU A 221 7.68 14.73 -3.09
N SER A 222 8.94 14.35 -3.31
CA SER A 222 9.79 15.00 -4.31
C SER A 222 9.22 14.86 -5.73
N THR A 223 9.56 15.78 -6.61
CA THR A 223 9.12 15.71 -8.01
C THR A 223 9.65 14.49 -8.75
N GLN A 224 10.85 13.98 -8.38
CA GLN A 224 11.35 12.71 -8.91
C GLN A 224 10.48 11.54 -8.46
N SER A 225 10.12 11.48 -7.18
CA SER A 225 9.23 10.44 -6.65
C SER A 225 7.87 10.43 -7.35
N TRP A 226 7.30 11.60 -7.64
CA TRP A 226 6.09 11.71 -8.45
C TRP A 226 6.26 11.18 -9.87
N CYS A 227 7.40 11.50 -10.54
CA CYS A 227 7.68 10.98 -11.87
C CYS A 227 7.77 9.45 -11.87
N ASP A 228 8.47 8.87 -10.90
CA ASP A 228 8.67 7.42 -10.77
C ASP A 228 7.34 6.72 -10.45
N PHE A 229 6.56 7.28 -9.51
CA PHE A 229 5.23 6.76 -9.17
C PHE A 229 4.29 6.74 -10.38
N LEU A 230 4.18 7.84 -11.12
CA LEU A 230 3.28 7.92 -12.28
C LEU A 230 3.72 7.01 -13.43
N ALA A 231 5.03 6.85 -13.64
CA ALA A 231 5.57 5.89 -14.60
C ALA A 231 5.25 4.44 -14.18
N GLY A 232 5.40 4.14 -12.89
CA GLY A 232 5.01 2.86 -12.30
C GLY A 232 3.53 2.57 -12.48
N MET A 233 2.66 3.55 -12.24
CA MET A 233 1.21 3.43 -12.44
C MET A 233 0.83 3.17 -13.90
N ALA A 234 1.47 3.84 -14.85
CA ALA A 234 1.25 3.59 -16.27
C ALA A 234 1.64 2.16 -16.68
N HIS A 235 2.76 1.66 -16.16
CA HIS A 235 3.20 0.29 -16.39
C HIS A 235 2.25 -0.73 -15.78
N LEU A 236 1.97 -0.59 -14.48
CA LEU A 236 1.11 -1.46 -13.67
C LEU A 236 -0.29 -1.65 -14.29
N SER A 237 -0.86 -0.57 -14.84
CA SER A 237 -2.21 -0.58 -15.43
C SER A 237 -2.25 -1.16 -16.85
N SER A 238 -1.10 -1.53 -17.43
CA SER A 238 -1.08 -2.07 -18.77
C SER A 238 -1.68 -3.49 -18.82
N PRO A 239 -2.43 -3.85 -19.88
CA PRO A 239 -2.99 -5.20 -20.02
C PRO A 239 -1.93 -6.31 -19.95
N SER A 240 -0.73 -6.06 -20.48
CA SER A 240 0.39 -7.01 -20.43
C SER A 240 0.89 -7.23 -19.00
N ALA A 241 1.03 -6.19 -18.19
CA ALA A 241 1.42 -6.30 -16.79
C ALA A 241 0.32 -6.97 -15.95
N MET A 242 -0.96 -6.59 -16.15
CA MET A 242 -2.08 -7.25 -15.47
C MET A 242 -2.16 -8.75 -15.79
N ALA A 243 -1.79 -9.13 -17.02
CA ALA A 243 -1.76 -10.53 -17.43
C ALA A 243 -0.67 -11.37 -16.75
N THR A 244 0.32 -10.80 -16.08
CA THR A 244 1.38 -11.56 -15.37
C THR A 244 0.96 -11.99 -13.96
N ILE A 245 -0.09 -11.43 -13.39
CA ILE A 245 -0.60 -11.83 -12.06
C ILE A 245 -1.11 -13.28 -12.13
N ASP A 246 -0.79 -14.09 -11.11
CA ASP A 246 -1.29 -15.45 -11.02
C ASP A 246 -2.81 -15.50 -11.05
N LYS A 247 -3.38 -16.27 -11.97
CA LYS A 247 -4.83 -16.37 -12.18
C LYS A 247 -5.56 -17.07 -11.06
N ALA A 248 -4.85 -17.87 -10.27
CA ALA A 248 -5.40 -18.57 -9.11
C ALA A 248 -5.35 -17.73 -7.82
N LEU A 249 -4.57 -16.64 -7.79
CA LEU A 249 -4.45 -15.80 -6.60
C LEU A 249 -5.80 -15.11 -6.28
N PRO A 250 -6.41 -15.40 -5.11
CA PRO A 250 -7.60 -14.69 -4.66
C PRO A 250 -7.27 -13.24 -4.35
N ILE A 251 -8.10 -12.30 -4.83
CA ILE A 251 -7.92 -10.86 -4.62
C ILE A 251 -9.14 -10.29 -3.92
N TYR A 252 -8.95 -9.52 -2.87
CA TYR A 252 -10.01 -8.81 -2.16
C TYR A 252 -9.81 -7.30 -2.26
N LEU A 253 -10.75 -6.62 -2.87
CA LEU A 253 -10.79 -5.17 -3.05
C LEU A 253 -11.69 -4.55 -1.98
N ILE A 254 -11.16 -3.64 -1.19
CA ILE A 254 -11.90 -2.96 -0.13
C ILE A 254 -11.64 -1.45 -0.20
N SER A 255 -12.69 -0.65 -0.04
CA SER A 255 -12.59 0.82 -0.05
C SER A 255 -13.77 1.47 0.65
N GLY A 256 -13.61 2.71 1.06
CA GLY A 256 -14.75 3.55 1.43
C GLY A 256 -15.56 3.95 0.20
N ALA A 257 -16.88 3.98 0.33
CA ALA A 257 -17.77 4.46 -0.74
C ALA A 257 -17.63 5.97 -1.00
N LEU A 258 -17.05 6.72 -0.05
CA LEU A 258 -16.74 8.15 -0.21
C LEU A 258 -15.25 8.43 -0.42
N ASP A 259 -14.43 7.40 -0.65
CA ASP A 259 -12.99 7.54 -0.89
C ASP A 259 -12.73 8.31 -2.21
N PRO A 260 -12.09 9.51 -2.15
CA PRO A 260 -11.82 10.30 -3.35
C PRO A 260 -10.72 9.71 -4.23
N VAL A 261 -9.80 8.89 -3.67
CA VAL A 261 -8.76 8.19 -4.44
C VAL A 261 -9.37 7.15 -5.35
N SER A 262 -10.38 6.44 -4.85
CA SER A 262 -11.14 5.46 -5.62
C SER A 262 -12.25 6.08 -6.47
N LYS A 263 -12.36 7.43 -6.50
CA LYS A 263 -13.45 8.15 -7.18
C LYS A 263 -14.83 7.67 -6.71
N GLN A 264 -15.01 7.64 -5.38
CA GLN A 264 -16.21 7.13 -4.71
C GLN A 264 -16.57 5.69 -5.12
N GLY A 265 -15.56 4.82 -5.21
CA GLY A 265 -15.71 3.40 -5.54
C GLY A 265 -15.63 3.07 -7.04
N GLU A 266 -15.83 4.03 -7.96
CA GLU A 266 -15.77 3.79 -9.42
C GLU A 266 -14.41 3.21 -9.84
N GLY A 267 -13.31 3.70 -9.28
CA GLY A 267 -11.96 3.21 -9.55
C GLY A 267 -11.75 1.77 -9.09
N VAL A 268 -12.39 1.35 -7.98
CA VAL A 268 -12.33 -0.02 -7.48
C VAL A 268 -13.12 -0.97 -8.40
N GLU A 269 -14.29 -0.54 -8.89
CA GLU A 269 -15.08 -1.31 -9.85
C GLU A 269 -14.31 -1.50 -11.17
N LYS A 270 -13.64 -0.44 -11.66
CA LYS A 270 -12.77 -0.54 -12.83
C LYS A 270 -11.58 -1.49 -12.60
N LEU A 271 -10.98 -1.45 -11.41
CA LEU A 271 -9.89 -2.37 -11.04
C LEU A 271 -10.39 -3.82 -11.05
N LYS A 272 -11.56 -4.08 -10.44
CA LYS A 272 -12.20 -5.41 -10.46
C LYS A 272 -12.41 -5.90 -11.90
N ALA A 273 -12.97 -5.05 -12.75
CA ALA A 273 -13.20 -5.39 -14.16
C ALA A 273 -11.89 -5.71 -14.89
N ALA A 274 -10.83 -4.91 -14.68
CA ALA A 274 -9.51 -5.13 -15.28
C ALA A 274 -8.87 -6.44 -14.82
N LEU A 275 -8.95 -6.78 -13.52
CA LEU A 275 -8.45 -8.03 -12.96
C LEU A 275 -9.19 -9.25 -13.54
N LEU A 276 -10.53 -9.20 -13.60
CA LEU A 276 -11.34 -10.26 -14.21
C LEU A 276 -11.03 -10.41 -15.71
N GLN A 277 -10.87 -9.29 -16.43
CA GLN A 277 -10.46 -9.31 -17.84
C GLN A 277 -9.06 -9.90 -18.03
N ALA A 278 -8.15 -9.69 -17.08
CA ALA A 278 -6.83 -10.31 -17.06
C ALA A 278 -6.87 -11.81 -16.75
N GLY A 279 -8.03 -12.37 -16.36
CA GLY A 279 -8.28 -13.79 -16.13
C GLY A 279 -8.16 -14.23 -14.67
N ILE A 280 -8.08 -13.30 -13.70
CA ILE A 280 -8.10 -13.65 -12.27
C ILE A 280 -9.44 -14.32 -11.95
N LYS A 281 -9.39 -15.50 -11.33
CA LYS A 281 -10.57 -16.36 -11.11
C LYS A 281 -11.46 -15.89 -9.97
N ARG A 282 -10.88 -15.28 -8.91
CA ARG A 282 -11.59 -14.82 -7.73
C ARG A 282 -11.20 -13.40 -7.39
N VAL A 283 -12.14 -12.47 -7.58
CA VAL A 283 -12.00 -11.06 -7.19
C VAL A 283 -13.22 -10.66 -6.37
N ASP A 284 -13.05 -10.71 -5.06
CA ASP A 284 -14.06 -10.25 -4.11
C ASP A 284 -13.95 -8.72 -3.96
N MET A 285 -15.07 -8.04 -3.65
CA MET A 285 -15.08 -6.59 -3.49
C MET A 285 -16.10 -6.17 -2.44
N ARG A 286 -15.72 -5.21 -1.59
CA ARG A 286 -16.63 -4.54 -0.67
C ARG A 286 -16.37 -3.04 -0.60
N LEU A 287 -17.41 -2.25 -0.73
CA LEU A 287 -17.41 -0.81 -0.46
C LEU A 287 -18.15 -0.58 0.86
N TYR A 288 -17.52 0.18 1.77
CA TYR A 288 -18.10 0.52 3.07
C TYR A 288 -18.79 1.87 2.96
N GLU A 289 -20.11 1.87 3.20
CA GLU A 289 -20.94 3.07 3.15
C GLU A 289 -20.38 4.15 4.09
N GLU A 290 -20.47 5.41 3.64
CA GLU A 290 -19.98 6.60 4.34
C GLU A 290 -18.48 6.61 4.68
N ALA A 291 -17.75 5.48 4.56
CA ALA A 291 -16.33 5.43 4.85
C ALA A 291 -15.52 6.21 3.80
N ARG A 292 -14.45 6.83 4.29
CA ARG A 292 -13.48 7.58 3.49
C ARG A 292 -12.30 6.68 3.11
N HIS A 293 -11.11 7.23 2.93
CA HIS A 293 -9.96 6.53 2.35
C HIS A 293 -9.38 5.42 3.24
N GLU A 294 -9.14 5.72 4.52
CA GLU A 294 -8.47 4.80 5.46
C GLU A 294 -9.47 3.91 6.20
N ILE A 295 -10.05 2.93 5.53
CA ILE A 295 -11.11 2.08 6.11
C ILE A 295 -10.69 1.30 7.36
N LEU A 296 -9.39 1.00 7.54
CA LEU A 296 -8.86 0.38 8.77
C LEU A 296 -8.80 1.35 9.95
N ASN A 297 -8.93 2.64 9.67
CA ASN A 297 -8.90 3.73 10.64
C ASN A 297 -10.23 4.48 10.71
N GLU A 298 -11.30 3.91 10.16
CA GLU A 298 -12.63 4.50 10.12
C GLU A 298 -13.42 4.26 11.42
N THR A 299 -14.49 5.00 11.61
CA THR A 299 -15.39 4.86 12.76
C THR A 299 -16.01 3.45 12.85
N ASN A 300 -16.19 2.79 11.72
CA ASN A 300 -16.68 1.41 11.63
C ASN A 300 -15.57 0.37 11.38
N ARG A 301 -14.30 0.67 11.71
CA ARG A 301 -13.16 -0.24 11.50
C ARG A 301 -13.33 -1.63 12.09
N SER A 302 -14.08 -1.77 13.19
CA SER A 302 -14.37 -3.09 13.78
C SER A 302 -15.17 -4.00 12.85
N GLU A 303 -16.02 -3.46 11.98
CA GLU A 303 -16.72 -4.20 10.92
C GLU A 303 -15.70 -4.63 9.85
N VAL A 304 -14.86 -3.70 9.40
CA VAL A 304 -13.82 -3.96 8.39
C VAL A 304 -12.87 -5.07 8.86
N PHE A 305 -12.44 -5.03 10.12
CA PHE A 305 -11.55 -6.05 10.71
C PHE A 305 -12.18 -7.45 10.70
N LYS A 306 -13.47 -7.54 11.03
CA LYS A 306 -14.22 -8.82 11.03
C LYS A 306 -14.38 -9.37 9.61
N ASP A 307 -14.67 -8.51 8.64
CA ASP A 307 -14.79 -8.93 7.24
C ASP A 307 -13.47 -9.44 6.67
N LEU A 308 -12.38 -8.73 6.99
CA LEU A 308 -11.04 -9.17 6.61
C LEU A 308 -10.69 -10.50 7.26
N LEU A 309 -10.97 -10.66 8.56
CA LEU A 309 -10.74 -11.93 9.25
C LEU A 309 -11.57 -13.06 8.64
N TYR A 310 -12.85 -12.80 8.30
CA TYR A 310 -13.70 -13.77 7.64
C TYR A 310 -13.14 -14.21 6.28
N TRP A 311 -12.69 -13.26 5.48
CA TRP A 311 -12.09 -13.54 4.18
C TRP A 311 -10.78 -14.33 4.31
N LEU A 312 -9.92 -13.97 5.27
CA LEU A 312 -8.68 -14.70 5.58
C LEU A 312 -8.95 -16.13 6.05
N ALA A 313 -9.99 -16.35 6.87
CA ALA A 313 -10.38 -17.67 7.32
C ALA A 313 -10.90 -18.56 6.17
N ALA A 314 -11.60 -17.96 5.20
CA ALA A 314 -12.05 -18.67 4.00
C ALA A 314 -10.89 -19.14 3.12
N LEU A 315 -9.80 -18.35 3.01
CA LEU A 315 -8.59 -18.79 2.30
C LEU A 315 -7.96 -20.03 2.94
N LYS A 316 -7.94 -20.08 4.28
CA LYS A 316 -7.36 -21.22 5.02
C LYS A 316 -8.11 -22.52 4.79
N SER A 317 -9.41 -22.48 4.51
CA SER A 317 -10.21 -23.68 4.23
C SER A 317 -10.00 -24.22 2.82
N GLU A 318 -9.36 -23.47 1.94
CA GLU A 318 -9.05 -23.82 0.55
C GLU A 318 -7.59 -24.29 0.36
N LEU A 319 -6.74 -24.15 1.42
CA LEU A 319 -5.36 -24.62 1.53
C LEU A 319 -5.28 -25.98 2.18
#